data_19eea02d817d386d6e1985836bc4ccdd
#
_entry.id   19eea02d817d386d6e1985836bc4ccdd
#
_cell.length_a   1.000
_cell.length_b   1.000
_cell.length_c   1.000
_cell.angle_alpha   90.00
_cell.angle_beta   90.00
_cell.angle_gamma   90.00
#
_symmetry.space_group_name_H-M   'P 1'
#
loop_
_entity.id
_entity.type
_entity.pdbx_description
1 polymer ?
#
loop_
_entity_poly.entity_id
_entity_poly.type
_entity_poly.pdbx_seq_one_letter_code
_entity_poly.pdbx_strand_id
1 'polypeptide(L)'
;MNTSTNTSLQPGQFRPKLTFFHPNGKGTGCAMSMELHPAHDRTDGCIMMRVANQMTVGNRMGPNPTFPRFDWENVVCVKLDFNDLTKMLQVFRGECEAIDDGKGLYHKTAKAATRIILRHLVEPVQGYSLELYRTPAGGGEEIRTHMLLNPAEALGICESIAGAMYLVSFGIPMLVPHDTSASEAENRGTRNAAAA
;
A
#
# COMPACT_ATOMS: atom_id res chain seq x y z
N MET A 1 -3.46 31.83 26.20
CA MET A 1 -3.74 32.09 24.78
C MET A 1 -3.15 30.92 24.00
N ASN A 2 -3.99 29.93 23.68
CA ASN A 2 -3.56 28.76 22.89
C ASN A 2 -3.79 29.08 21.42
N THR A 3 -2.74 29.37 20.71
CA THR A 3 -2.76 29.46 19.24
C THR A 3 -2.86 28.05 18.68
N SER A 4 -4.08 27.62 18.35
CA SER A 4 -4.31 26.45 17.50
C SER A 4 -3.72 26.75 16.13
N THR A 5 -2.54 26.19 15.84
CA THR A 5 -1.98 26.18 14.49
C THR A 5 -2.87 25.29 13.63
N ASN A 6 -3.76 25.91 12.89
CA ASN A 6 -4.56 25.28 11.86
C ASN A 6 -3.58 24.89 10.73
N THR A 7 -3.02 23.70 10.79
CA THR A 7 -2.17 23.15 9.72
C THR A 7 -3.09 22.86 8.54
N SER A 8 -3.26 23.83 7.66
CA SER A 8 -3.92 23.61 6.37
C SER A 8 -3.12 22.55 5.61
N LEU A 9 -3.73 21.38 5.41
CA LEU A 9 -3.16 20.31 4.58
C LEU A 9 -2.89 20.89 3.19
N GLN A 10 -1.64 20.84 2.77
CA GLN A 10 -1.24 21.23 1.42
C GLN A 10 -1.95 20.31 0.40
N PRO A 11 -2.43 20.84 -0.73
CA PRO A 11 -2.94 20.00 -1.82
C PRO A 11 -1.89 18.97 -2.19
N GLY A 12 -2.22 17.65 -2.09
CA GLY A 12 -1.31 16.54 -2.36
C GLY A 12 -0.80 15.79 -1.12
N GLN A 13 -1.05 16.24 0.11
CA GLN A 13 -0.66 15.51 1.32
C GLN A 13 -1.62 14.40 1.73
N PHE A 14 -2.88 14.46 1.32
CA PHE A 14 -3.85 13.41 1.63
C PHE A 14 -3.83 12.32 0.56
N ARG A 15 -3.39 11.12 0.94
CA ARG A 15 -3.48 9.93 0.10
C ARG A 15 -4.53 9.00 0.70
N PRO A 16 -5.63 8.74 -0.01
CA PRO A 16 -6.64 7.80 0.43
C PRO A 16 -6.01 6.42 0.68
N LYS A 17 -6.46 5.75 1.75
CA LYS A 17 -5.99 4.42 2.13
C LYS A 17 -7.16 3.46 2.17
N LEU A 18 -6.99 2.32 1.54
CA LEU A 18 -7.87 1.18 1.73
C LEU A 18 -7.39 0.44 2.98
N THR A 19 -8.26 0.29 3.99
CA THR A 19 -7.86 -0.30 5.26
C THR A 19 -8.82 -1.41 5.67
N PHE A 20 -8.26 -2.54 6.11
CA PHE A 20 -8.95 -3.71 6.61
C PHE A 20 -8.55 -3.96 8.06
N PHE A 21 -9.52 -4.33 8.91
CA PHE A 21 -9.29 -4.61 10.32
C PHE A 21 -9.83 -6.00 10.65
N HIS A 22 -8.96 -6.90 11.07
CA HIS A 22 -9.25 -8.27 11.47
C HIS A 22 -8.90 -8.51 12.94
N PRO A 23 -9.59 -7.85 13.89
CA PRO A 23 -9.38 -8.10 15.31
C PRO A 23 -9.95 -9.46 15.69
N ASN A 24 -9.33 -10.09 16.68
CA ASN A 24 -9.88 -11.29 17.29
C ASN A 24 -9.80 -11.25 18.83
N GLY A 25 -10.51 -12.14 19.48
CA GLY A 25 -10.57 -12.21 20.95
C GLY A 25 -9.28 -12.75 21.60
N LYS A 26 -8.34 -13.28 20.81
CA LYS A 26 -7.04 -13.78 21.29
C LYS A 26 -5.93 -12.72 21.26
N GLY A 27 -6.20 -11.53 20.68
CA GLY A 27 -5.18 -10.49 20.52
C GLY A 27 -4.14 -10.78 19.41
N THR A 28 -4.40 -11.78 18.55
CA THR A 28 -3.50 -12.19 17.45
C THR A 28 -4.01 -11.74 16.08
N GLY A 29 -4.97 -10.82 16.06
CA GLY A 29 -5.49 -10.23 14.83
C GLY A 29 -4.49 -9.27 14.20
N CYS A 30 -4.87 -8.71 13.07
CA CYS A 30 -4.07 -7.72 12.37
C CYS A 30 -4.93 -6.67 11.66
N ALA A 31 -4.30 -5.61 11.20
CA ALA A 31 -4.89 -4.63 10.30
C ALA A 31 -3.95 -4.39 9.13
N MET A 32 -4.50 -4.18 7.95
CA MET A 32 -3.76 -3.88 6.73
C MET A 32 -4.23 -2.55 6.16
N SER A 33 -3.32 -1.73 5.68
CA SER A 33 -3.63 -0.57 4.85
C SER A 33 -2.82 -0.58 3.56
N MET A 34 -3.47 -0.17 2.49
CA MET A 34 -2.89 -0.02 1.15
C MET A 34 -3.04 1.43 0.71
N GLU A 35 -1.95 2.04 0.26
CA GLU A 35 -1.88 3.42 -0.19
C GLU A 35 -1.27 3.46 -1.59
N LEU A 36 -2.00 4.02 -2.56
CA LEU A 36 -1.52 4.16 -3.92
C LEU A 36 -0.55 5.33 -4.05
N HIS A 37 0.60 5.06 -4.65
CA HIS A 37 1.59 6.03 -5.08
C HIS A 37 1.71 5.96 -6.60
N PRO A 38 1.04 6.85 -7.34
CA PRO A 38 1.15 6.88 -8.80
C PRO A 38 2.57 7.13 -9.27
N ALA A 39 2.91 6.64 -10.45
CA ALA A 39 4.17 7.02 -11.10
C ALA A 39 4.19 8.53 -11.38
N HIS A 40 5.35 9.15 -11.20
CA HIS A 40 5.54 10.58 -11.50
C HIS A 40 7.02 10.84 -11.82
N ASP A 41 7.28 11.72 -12.77
CA ASP A 41 8.61 12.07 -13.24
C ASP A 41 9.44 10.83 -13.62
N ARG A 42 10.50 10.55 -12.86
CA ARG A 42 11.38 9.38 -13.04
C ARG A 42 11.16 8.31 -11.95
N THR A 43 10.05 8.38 -11.22
CA THR A 43 9.75 7.47 -10.11
C THR A 43 8.63 6.53 -10.50
N ASP A 44 8.93 5.22 -10.46
CA ASP A 44 7.93 4.18 -10.68
C ASP A 44 6.87 4.22 -9.58
N GLY A 45 5.61 4.06 -9.99
CA GLY A 45 4.49 3.96 -9.07
C GLY A 45 4.51 2.65 -8.27
N CYS A 46 3.74 2.63 -7.19
CA CYS A 46 3.61 1.45 -6.34
C CYS A 46 2.35 1.52 -5.47
N ILE A 47 2.04 0.41 -4.83
CA ILE A 47 1.16 0.40 -3.66
C ILE A 47 2.04 0.18 -2.42
N MET A 48 1.94 1.10 -1.46
CA MET A 48 2.55 0.91 -0.14
C MET A 48 1.58 0.11 0.72
N MET A 49 1.93 -1.14 1.02
CA MET A 49 1.19 -2.00 1.92
C MET A 49 1.80 -1.94 3.31
N ARG A 50 0.97 -1.73 4.33
CA ARG A 50 1.36 -1.71 5.75
C ARG A 50 0.48 -2.68 6.51
N VAL A 51 1.08 -3.55 7.31
CA VAL A 51 0.35 -4.52 8.12
C VAL A 51 0.81 -4.41 9.56
N ALA A 52 -0.16 -4.22 10.46
CA ALA A 52 0.02 -4.02 11.89
C ALA A 52 -0.59 -5.17 12.68
N ASN A 53 0.14 -5.72 13.65
CA ASN A 53 -0.40 -6.72 14.56
C ASN A 53 -1.34 -6.07 15.60
N GLN A 54 -2.32 -6.84 16.07
CA GLN A 54 -3.21 -6.40 17.14
C GLN A 54 -2.44 -6.28 18.46
N MET A 55 -2.62 -5.16 19.16
CA MET A 55 -2.02 -4.90 20.47
C MET A 55 -2.97 -5.22 21.61
N THR A 56 -4.26 -4.84 21.46
CA THR A 56 -5.24 -4.99 22.52
C THR A 56 -6.53 -5.60 22.00
N VAL A 57 -7.17 -6.39 22.83
CA VAL A 57 -8.53 -6.89 22.58
C VAL A 57 -9.51 -5.84 23.06
N GLY A 58 -10.45 -5.45 22.19
CA GLY A 58 -11.53 -4.55 22.59
C GLY A 58 -12.50 -5.24 23.55
N ASN A 59 -13.08 -4.47 24.46
CA ASN A 59 -14.18 -4.91 25.29
C ASN A 59 -15.44 -4.11 24.91
N ARG A 60 -16.39 -4.76 24.25
CA ARG A 60 -17.66 -4.15 23.86
C ARG A 60 -18.75 -4.27 24.93
N MET A 61 -18.51 -5.10 25.94
CA MET A 61 -19.44 -5.36 27.04
C MET A 61 -19.07 -4.49 28.23
N GLY A 62 -19.88 -3.51 28.58
CA GLY A 62 -19.65 -2.68 29.74
C GLY A 62 -20.02 -1.21 29.53
N PRO A 63 -20.03 -0.41 30.62
CA PRO A 63 -20.38 1.00 30.55
C PRO A 63 -19.38 1.85 29.74
N ASN A 64 -18.14 1.38 29.56
CA ASN A 64 -17.09 2.06 28.78
C ASN A 64 -16.52 1.09 27.74
N PRO A 65 -17.15 0.93 26.57
CA PRO A 65 -16.67 0.02 25.54
C PRO A 65 -15.32 0.49 24.98
N THR A 66 -14.41 -0.45 24.80
CA THR A 66 -13.11 -0.20 24.18
C THR A 66 -13.02 -0.94 22.85
N PHE A 67 -12.27 -0.36 21.90
CA PHE A 67 -12.02 -0.97 20.59
C PHE A 67 -10.65 -1.63 20.55
N PRO A 68 -10.47 -2.67 19.72
CA PRO A 68 -9.15 -3.24 19.45
C PRO A 68 -8.19 -2.18 18.94
N ARG A 69 -6.92 -2.24 19.38
CA ARG A 69 -5.85 -1.38 18.90
C ARG A 69 -4.82 -2.19 18.16
N PHE A 70 -4.15 -1.58 17.18
CA PHE A 70 -3.14 -2.18 16.33
C PHE A 70 -1.84 -1.40 16.42
N ASP A 71 -0.72 -2.11 16.30
CA ASP A 71 0.63 -1.55 16.41
C ASP A 71 1.06 -0.90 15.08
N TRP A 72 0.58 0.31 14.84
CA TRP A 72 0.96 1.08 13.68
C TRP A 72 2.36 1.69 13.76
N GLU A 73 3.05 1.59 14.90
CA GLU A 73 4.43 2.04 15.07
C GLU A 73 5.43 0.99 14.59
N ASN A 74 5.14 -0.30 14.84
CA ASN A 74 5.99 -1.44 14.45
C ASN A 74 5.41 -2.22 13.26
N VAL A 75 4.92 -1.53 12.25
CA VAL A 75 4.31 -2.16 11.07
C VAL A 75 5.33 -2.87 10.18
N VAL A 76 4.88 -3.92 9.52
CA VAL A 76 5.54 -4.42 8.32
C VAL A 76 5.10 -3.54 7.15
N CYS A 77 6.02 -2.77 6.60
CA CYS A 77 5.77 -1.88 5.46
C CYS A 77 6.51 -2.39 4.22
N VAL A 78 5.80 -2.54 3.11
CA VAL A 78 6.33 -3.06 1.85
C VAL A 78 5.88 -2.19 0.69
N LYS A 79 6.82 -1.90 -0.21
CA LYS A 79 6.55 -1.29 -1.50
C LYS A 79 6.24 -2.42 -2.50
N LEU A 80 5.01 -2.49 -2.96
CA LEU A 80 4.58 -3.42 -4.00
C LEU A 80 4.68 -2.70 -5.36
N ASP A 81 5.58 -3.16 -6.20
CA ASP A 81 5.75 -2.63 -7.55
C ASP A 81 4.78 -3.29 -8.55
N PHE A 82 4.90 -2.92 -9.83
CA PHE A 82 4.06 -3.45 -10.90
C PHE A 82 4.10 -4.99 -10.97
N ASN A 83 5.28 -5.60 -10.86
CA ASN A 83 5.43 -7.05 -10.96
C ASN A 83 4.83 -7.77 -9.76
N ASP A 84 5.04 -7.24 -8.56
CA ASP A 84 4.44 -7.76 -7.33
C ASP A 84 2.92 -7.76 -7.41
N LEU A 85 2.35 -6.62 -7.83
CA LEU A 85 0.90 -6.44 -7.99
C LEU A 85 0.34 -7.39 -9.05
N THR A 86 1.04 -7.59 -10.16
CA THR A 86 0.63 -8.54 -11.21
C THR A 86 0.57 -9.97 -10.67
N LYS A 87 1.58 -10.40 -9.92
CA LYS A 87 1.59 -11.74 -9.29
C LYS A 87 0.46 -11.90 -8.25
N MET A 88 0.18 -10.85 -7.49
CA MET A 88 -0.97 -10.87 -6.56
C MET A 88 -2.30 -10.99 -7.31
N LEU A 89 -2.47 -10.27 -8.43
CA LEU A 89 -3.65 -10.37 -9.26
C LEU A 89 -3.86 -11.78 -9.82
N GLN A 90 -2.81 -12.46 -10.24
CA GLN A 90 -2.91 -13.86 -10.73
C GLN A 90 -3.50 -14.78 -9.66
N VAL A 91 -3.07 -14.65 -8.40
CA VAL A 91 -3.64 -15.44 -7.30
C VAL A 91 -5.09 -15.05 -7.02
N PHE A 92 -5.41 -13.75 -6.94
CA PHE A 92 -6.77 -13.29 -6.67
C PHE A 92 -7.77 -13.66 -7.77
N ARG A 93 -7.30 -13.80 -9.02
CA ARG A 93 -8.11 -14.24 -10.16
C ARG A 93 -8.19 -15.78 -10.31
N GLY A 94 -7.51 -16.51 -9.43
CA GLY A 94 -7.48 -17.97 -9.48
C GLY A 94 -6.66 -18.54 -10.63
N GLU A 95 -5.78 -17.75 -11.25
CA GLU A 95 -4.86 -18.21 -12.31
C GLU A 95 -3.73 -19.08 -11.74
N CYS A 96 -3.42 -18.91 -10.45
CA CYS A 96 -2.51 -19.77 -9.69
C CYS A 96 -2.95 -19.84 -8.21
N GLU A 97 -2.55 -20.91 -7.52
CA GLU A 97 -2.91 -21.14 -6.13
C GLU A 97 -2.11 -20.25 -5.16
N ALA A 98 -0.87 -19.91 -5.52
CA ALA A 98 0.01 -19.10 -4.68
C ALA A 98 1.04 -18.35 -5.53
N ILE A 99 1.57 -17.25 -5.01
CA ILE A 99 2.65 -16.50 -5.66
C ILE A 99 3.91 -17.40 -5.71
N ASP A 100 4.49 -17.54 -6.92
CA ASP A 100 5.72 -18.26 -7.20
C ASP A 100 5.74 -19.67 -6.51
N ASP A 101 4.69 -20.45 -6.68
CA ASP A 101 4.50 -21.80 -6.11
C ASP A 101 4.65 -21.81 -4.57
N GLY A 102 4.22 -20.74 -3.91
CA GLY A 102 4.28 -20.59 -2.46
C GLY A 102 5.60 -20.05 -1.92
N LYS A 103 6.58 -19.74 -2.78
CA LYS A 103 7.81 -19.03 -2.35
C LYS A 103 7.54 -17.60 -1.96
N GLY A 104 6.53 -16.97 -2.59
CA GLY A 104 6.09 -15.61 -2.32
C GLY A 104 7.01 -14.54 -2.90
N LEU A 105 6.69 -13.27 -2.61
CA LEU A 105 7.52 -12.13 -2.97
C LEU A 105 8.63 -11.95 -1.94
N TYR A 106 9.81 -11.55 -2.39
CA TYR A 106 10.96 -11.31 -1.52
C TYR A 106 11.53 -9.91 -1.74
N HIS A 107 11.51 -9.11 -0.69
CA HIS A 107 12.03 -7.75 -0.68
C HIS A 107 13.16 -7.62 0.32
N LYS A 108 14.34 -7.15 -0.13
CA LYS A 108 15.49 -6.90 0.72
C LYS A 108 15.87 -5.43 0.68
N THR A 109 16.03 -4.85 1.84
CA THR A 109 16.53 -3.49 2.05
C THR A 109 17.75 -3.52 2.95
N ALA A 110 18.43 -2.39 3.12
CA ALA A 110 19.52 -2.29 4.10
C ALA A 110 19.07 -2.54 5.56
N LYS A 111 17.78 -2.38 5.85
CA LYS A 111 17.23 -2.49 7.21
C LYS A 111 16.58 -3.84 7.52
N ALA A 112 16.04 -4.52 6.51
CA ALA A 112 15.33 -5.78 6.72
C ALA A 112 15.13 -6.55 5.41
N ALA A 113 14.89 -7.87 5.54
CA ALA A 113 14.31 -8.71 4.50
C ALA A 113 12.84 -8.95 4.82
N THR A 114 11.98 -8.87 3.82
CA THR A 114 10.54 -9.13 3.97
C THR A 114 10.11 -10.15 2.93
N ARG A 115 9.38 -11.17 3.35
CA ARG A 115 8.74 -12.16 2.48
C ARG A 115 7.23 -12.03 2.62
N ILE A 116 6.52 -12.04 1.50
CA ILE A 116 5.07 -11.96 1.42
C ILE A 116 4.58 -13.22 0.72
N ILE A 117 3.69 -13.94 1.35
CA ILE A 117 3.09 -15.15 0.79
C ILE A 117 1.59 -14.91 0.69
N LEU A 118 1.06 -15.00 -0.52
CA LEU A 118 -0.38 -14.96 -0.79
C LEU A 118 -0.77 -16.30 -1.39
N ARG A 119 -1.80 -16.93 -0.81
CA ARG A 119 -2.34 -18.22 -1.26
C ARG A 119 -3.86 -18.17 -1.33
N HIS A 120 -4.41 -18.80 -2.35
CA HIS A 120 -5.83 -19.13 -2.39
C HIS A 120 -6.09 -20.35 -1.53
N LEU A 121 -7.12 -20.30 -0.69
CA LEU A 121 -7.54 -21.39 0.19
C LEU A 121 -8.91 -21.90 -0.27
N VAL A 122 -9.00 -23.20 -0.49
CA VAL A 122 -10.26 -23.87 -0.89
C VAL A 122 -10.90 -24.55 0.32
N GLU A 123 -10.09 -25.16 1.19
CA GLU A 123 -10.50 -25.87 2.38
C GLU A 123 -9.56 -25.58 3.55
N PRO A 124 -10.01 -25.64 4.82
CA PRO A 124 -11.39 -25.79 5.29
C PRO A 124 -12.20 -24.49 5.26
N VAL A 125 -11.58 -23.36 4.91
CA VAL A 125 -12.20 -22.05 4.80
C VAL A 125 -11.86 -21.46 3.44
N GLN A 126 -12.88 -21.24 2.63
CA GLN A 126 -12.69 -20.58 1.35
C GLN A 126 -12.26 -19.11 1.56
N GLY A 127 -11.20 -18.72 0.86
CA GLY A 127 -10.66 -17.35 0.94
C GLY A 127 -9.20 -17.28 0.54
N TYR A 128 -8.47 -16.36 1.14
CA TYR A 128 -7.05 -16.16 0.85
C TYR A 128 -6.26 -15.96 2.14
N SER A 129 -5.07 -16.56 2.20
CA SER A 129 -4.09 -16.35 3.26
C SER A 129 -3.02 -15.38 2.78
N LEU A 130 -2.85 -14.27 3.51
CA LEU A 130 -1.77 -13.32 3.32
C LEU A 130 -0.85 -13.37 4.54
N GLU A 131 0.38 -13.80 4.35
CA GLU A 131 1.38 -13.93 5.39
C GLU A 131 2.57 -13.01 5.09
N LEU A 132 3.04 -12.28 6.09
CA LEU A 132 4.21 -11.43 6.00
C LEU A 132 5.23 -11.84 7.06
N TYR A 133 6.47 -11.98 6.63
CA TYR A 133 7.62 -12.28 7.48
C TYR A 133 8.66 -11.19 7.28
N ARG A 134 9.04 -10.51 8.35
CA ARG A 134 10.07 -9.47 8.29
C ARG A 134 11.20 -9.79 9.25
N THR A 135 12.39 -9.99 8.71
CA THR A 135 13.62 -10.25 9.47
C THR A 135 14.51 -9.01 9.43
N PRO A 136 14.82 -8.39 10.57
CA PRO A 136 15.75 -7.24 10.62
C PRO A 136 17.16 -7.61 10.14
N ALA A 137 17.84 -6.70 9.40
CA ALA A 137 19.16 -6.97 8.81
C ALA A 137 20.27 -7.15 9.86
N GLY A 138 20.13 -6.54 11.04
CA GLY A 138 21.08 -6.63 12.15
C GLY A 138 20.91 -7.86 13.07
N GLY A 139 20.04 -8.80 12.68
CA GLY A 139 19.56 -9.85 13.59
C GLY A 139 18.45 -9.31 14.49
N GLY A 140 17.67 -10.19 15.06
CA GLY A 140 16.53 -9.86 15.91
C GLY A 140 15.37 -10.79 15.64
N GLU A 141 14.30 -10.60 16.40
CA GLU A 141 13.10 -11.42 16.28
C GLU A 141 12.39 -11.14 14.94
N GLU A 142 12.00 -12.22 14.25
CA GLU A 142 11.22 -12.13 13.03
C GLU A 142 9.79 -11.68 13.36
N ILE A 143 9.35 -10.59 12.74
CA ILE A 143 7.97 -10.14 12.85
C ILE A 143 7.13 -10.95 11.85
N ARG A 144 6.11 -11.62 12.37
CA ARG A 144 5.15 -12.39 11.57
C ARG A 144 3.77 -11.77 11.69
N THR A 145 3.10 -11.66 10.56
CA THR A 145 1.71 -11.21 10.48
C THR A 145 0.95 -12.11 9.53
N HIS A 146 -0.26 -12.49 9.90
CA HIS A 146 -1.12 -13.35 9.11
C HIS A 146 -2.53 -12.77 9.05
N MET A 147 -3.07 -12.67 7.84
CA MET A 147 -4.43 -12.20 7.57
C MET A 147 -5.16 -13.22 6.69
N LEU A 148 -6.34 -13.60 7.12
CA LEU A 148 -7.27 -14.37 6.30
C LEU A 148 -8.25 -13.39 5.66
N LEU A 149 -8.25 -13.34 4.34
CA LEU A 149 -9.19 -12.52 3.56
C LEU A 149 -10.35 -13.41 3.11
N ASN A 150 -11.57 -12.97 3.38
CA ASN A 150 -12.73 -13.63 2.81
C ASN A 150 -12.86 -13.33 1.31
N PRO A 151 -13.68 -14.09 0.55
CA PRO A 151 -13.81 -13.89 -0.90
C PRO A 151 -14.23 -12.47 -1.32
N ALA A 152 -15.07 -11.80 -0.52
CA ALA A 152 -15.53 -10.44 -0.85
C ALA A 152 -14.41 -9.41 -0.65
N GLU A 153 -13.63 -9.52 0.42
CA GLU A 153 -12.45 -8.68 0.66
C GLU A 153 -11.39 -8.89 -0.43
N ALA A 154 -11.14 -10.15 -0.79
CA ALA A 154 -10.20 -10.51 -1.83
C ALA A 154 -10.62 -9.93 -3.19
N LEU A 155 -11.91 -10.00 -3.53
CA LEU A 155 -12.46 -9.38 -4.74
C LEU A 155 -12.25 -7.86 -4.70
N GLY A 156 -12.58 -7.21 -3.59
CA GLY A 156 -12.39 -5.75 -3.45
C GLY A 156 -10.93 -5.33 -3.58
N ILE A 157 -9.99 -6.10 -3.02
CA ILE A 157 -8.56 -5.87 -3.17
C ILE A 157 -8.12 -6.10 -4.63
N CYS A 158 -8.57 -7.18 -5.25
CA CYS A 158 -8.27 -7.50 -6.65
C CYS A 158 -8.67 -6.35 -7.58
N GLU A 159 -9.90 -5.86 -7.48
CA GLU A 159 -10.40 -4.77 -8.31
C GLU A 159 -9.68 -3.44 -8.01
N SER A 160 -9.36 -3.18 -6.74
CA SER A 160 -8.58 -1.99 -6.34
C SER A 160 -7.17 -2.01 -6.92
N ILE A 161 -6.49 -3.16 -6.89
CA ILE A 161 -5.17 -3.34 -7.50
C ILE A 161 -5.28 -3.19 -9.03
N ALA A 162 -6.24 -3.88 -9.66
CA ALA A 162 -6.43 -3.81 -11.10
C ALA A 162 -6.67 -2.38 -11.59
N GLY A 163 -7.52 -1.62 -10.89
CA GLY A 163 -7.75 -0.21 -11.19
C GLY A 163 -6.52 0.68 -10.96
N ALA A 164 -5.70 0.35 -9.96
CA ALA A 164 -4.48 1.10 -9.65
C ALA A 164 -3.33 0.85 -10.64
N MET A 165 -3.32 -0.29 -11.37
CA MET A 165 -2.22 -0.68 -12.27
C MET A 165 -1.91 0.39 -13.33
N TYR A 166 -2.93 1.05 -13.86
CA TYR A 166 -2.73 2.15 -14.81
C TYR A 166 -1.94 3.31 -14.19
N LEU A 167 -2.31 3.71 -12.98
CA LEU A 167 -1.67 4.82 -12.25
C LEU A 167 -0.26 4.45 -11.77
N VAL A 168 -0.05 3.18 -11.42
CA VAL A 168 1.28 2.65 -11.06
C VAL A 168 2.22 2.67 -12.27
N SER A 169 1.71 2.38 -13.48
CA SER A 169 2.51 2.30 -14.70
C SER A 169 2.75 3.66 -15.35
N PHE A 170 1.71 4.48 -15.43
CA PHE A 170 1.71 5.69 -16.27
C PHE A 170 1.52 6.99 -15.48
N GLY A 171 1.30 6.88 -14.18
CA GLY A 171 1.02 8.04 -13.33
C GLY A 171 -0.40 8.59 -13.54
N ILE A 172 -0.64 9.71 -12.88
CA ILE A 172 -1.87 10.48 -13.10
C ILE A 172 -1.66 11.29 -14.36
N PRO A 173 -2.53 11.18 -15.39
CA PRO A 173 -2.49 12.08 -16.52
C PRO A 173 -2.77 13.49 -15.99
N MET A 174 -1.72 14.22 -15.67
CA MET A 174 -1.84 15.63 -15.33
C MET A 174 -2.05 16.37 -16.63
N LEU A 175 -3.15 17.11 -16.73
CA LEU A 175 -3.15 18.32 -17.54
C LEU A 175 -2.12 19.25 -16.87
N VAL A 176 -0.85 19.05 -17.21
CA VAL A 176 0.16 20.04 -16.87
C VAL A 176 -0.28 21.28 -17.61
N PRO A 177 -0.58 22.42 -16.95
CA PRO A 177 -0.70 23.67 -17.64
C PRO A 177 0.60 23.81 -18.42
N HIS A 178 0.52 23.81 -19.74
CA HIS A 178 1.66 24.13 -20.57
C HIS A 178 2.09 25.51 -20.08
N ASP A 179 3.27 25.58 -19.49
CA ASP A 179 3.86 26.86 -19.07
C ASP A 179 4.18 27.62 -20.37
N THR A 180 3.16 28.32 -20.88
CA THR A 180 3.24 29.13 -22.11
C THR A 180 4.26 30.26 -21.93
N SER A 181 4.69 30.56 -20.69
CA SER A 181 5.69 31.60 -20.39
C SER A 181 7.09 31.27 -20.94
N ALA A 182 7.50 29.98 -20.94
CA ALA A 182 8.83 29.60 -21.45
C ALA A 182 8.87 29.66 -23.00
N SER A 183 7.80 29.27 -23.69
CA SER A 183 7.75 29.30 -25.15
C SER A 183 7.59 30.71 -25.72
N GLU A 184 6.97 31.62 -24.98
CA GLU A 184 6.88 33.03 -25.37
C GLU A 184 8.19 33.79 -25.17
N ALA A 185 8.99 33.45 -24.16
CA ALA A 185 10.31 34.04 -23.96
C ALA A 185 11.29 33.63 -25.05
N GLU A 186 11.25 32.38 -25.49
CA GLU A 186 12.11 31.86 -26.57
C GLU A 186 11.73 32.43 -27.93
N ASN A 187 10.42 32.64 -28.18
CA ASN A 187 9.91 33.26 -29.43
C ASN A 187 10.16 34.77 -29.50
N ARG A 188 10.26 35.47 -28.34
CA ARG A 188 10.67 36.89 -28.30
C ARG A 188 12.17 37.05 -28.54
N GLY A 189 13.01 36.14 -28.04
CA GLY A 189 14.45 36.17 -28.27
C GLY A 189 14.82 36.01 -29.74
N THR A 190 14.17 35.12 -30.48
CA THR A 190 14.41 34.88 -31.89
C THR A 190 13.89 35.97 -32.83
N ARG A 191 12.81 36.68 -32.45
CA ARG A 191 12.30 37.83 -33.25
C ARG A 191 13.19 39.07 -33.14
N ASN A 192 13.82 39.29 -31.97
CA ASN A 192 14.74 40.43 -31.81
C ASN A 192 16.12 40.19 -32.42
N ALA A 193 16.53 38.92 -32.61
CA ALA A 193 17.78 38.60 -33.31
C ALA A 193 17.68 38.64 -34.84
N ALA A 194 16.48 38.65 -35.41
CA ALA A 194 16.24 38.74 -36.86
C ALA A 194 15.98 40.19 -37.34
N ALA A 195 15.97 41.17 -36.44
CA ALA A 195 15.67 42.58 -36.73
C ALA A 195 16.90 43.51 -36.46
N ALA A 196 18.07 42.96 -36.21
CA ALA A 196 19.38 43.65 -36.11
C ALA A 196 20.30 43.16 -37.19
#